data_800c222c21b96fe8bfa3437a1977f499
#
_entry.id   800c222c21b96fe8bfa3437a1977f499
#
_cell.length_a   1.000
_cell.length_b   1.000
_cell.length_c   1.000
_cell.angle_alpha   90.00
_cell.angle_beta   90.00
_cell.angle_gamma   90.00
#
_symmetry.space_group_name_H-M   'P 1'
#
loop_
_entity.id
_entity.type
_entity.pdbx_description
1 polymer ?
#
loop_
_entity_poly.entity_id
_entity_poly.type
_entity_poly.pdbx_seq_one_letter_code
_entity_poly.pdbx_strand_id
1 'polypeptide(L)'
;MNPTGRLPRNSTDQLLTSQLAAYADAFRHHLSERRYASRTIDVYVACLAVFALWMSRSRLDIDRIDEDAVQRFLDDHLLQCKNSSPGRRNYCNLRAALGHLLVVLRAKSVIAGHLPGTTPVDEELRRFDDHMKNVRGLAPKTRSMALHTVRLLLLDQFGDRPVVISAIKPEDVRRFVAGQRDLYGSPASAGPLASALRGYFRFRATCGDQVHGLIGVVSYPANWRLASLPKALSSAEVERLLGSLGHDGPSARRSDAMVRCALDLGLRGSEVAKLGLDDIDWRAGTVTLRRTKSRREDTLPLPEATGRAIADYLKLERPTNANRSVFVRHRAPCDQPISPHLVRQVIRQAYARAGLPYTRAHLLRARHENAPLSTT
;
A
#
# COMPACT_ATOMS: atom_id res chain seq x y z
N MET A 1 -17.96 -8.20 29.03
CA MET A 1 -16.91 -8.14 27.99
C MET A 1 -15.55 -8.19 28.68
N ASN A 2 -14.66 -9.07 28.23
CA ASN A 2 -13.38 -9.30 28.91
C ASN A 2 -12.43 -8.11 28.63
N PRO A 3 -11.90 -7.42 29.63
CA PRO A 3 -11.10 -6.18 29.44
C PRO A 3 -9.69 -6.44 28.82
N THR A 4 -9.35 -7.68 28.53
CA THR A 4 -8.02 -8.06 28.02
C THR A 4 -7.93 -8.16 26.49
N GLY A 5 -8.96 -7.79 25.73
CA GLY A 5 -8.93 -7.80 24.25
C GLY A 5 -8.71 -9.19 23.63
N ARG A 6 -8.89 -10.27 24.37
CA ARG A 6 -8.85 -11.64 23.85
C ARG A 6 -10.20 -12.04 23.27
N LEU A 7 -10.16 -12.66 22.09
CA LEU A 7 -11.35 -13.24 21.45
C LEU A 7 -11.98 -14.31 22.38
N PRO A 8 -13.32 -14.38 22.49
CA PRO A 8 -14.00 -15.33 23.38
C PRO A 8 -13.69 -16.78 22.99
N ARG A 9 -13.55 -17.67 23.97
CA ARG A 9 -13.25 -19.09 23.75
C ARG A 9 -14.38 -19.87 23.04
N ASN A 10 -15.62 -19.37 23.04
CA ASN A 10 -16.80 -19.95 22.40
C ASN A 10 -17.17 -19.28 21.09
N SER A 11 -16.18 -18.75 20.36
CA SER A 11 -16.44 -17.99 19.11
C SER A 11 -17.09 -18.84 18.02
N THR A 12 -16.84 -20.14 17.99
CA THR A 12 -17.38 -21.04 16.97
C THR A 12 -18.90 -21.25 17.17
N ASP A 13 -19.35 -21.48 18.39
CA ASP A 13 -20.76 -21.69 18.69
C ASP A 13 -21.61 -20.43 18.41
N GLN A 14 -21.05 -19.27 18.72
CA GLN A 14 -21.71 -17.99 18.44
C GLN A 14 -21.83 -17.70 16.94
N LEU A 15 -20.86 -18.10 16.13
CA LEU A 15 -20.93 -17.98 14.69
C LEU A 15 -22.00 -18.92 14.13
N LEU A 16 -22.07 -20.17 14.60
CA LEU A 16 -23.00 -21.19 14.12
C LEU A 16 -24.48 -20.84 14.36
N THR A 17 -24.76 -20.01 15.37
CA THR A 17 -26.12 -19.52 15.66
C THR A 17 -26.46 -18.18 14.97
N SER A 18 -25.53 -17.64 14.20
CA SER A 18 -25.69 -16.33 13.54
C SER A 18 -26.11 -16.44 12.08
N GLN A 19 -26.54 -15.32 11.48
CA GLN A 19 -26.82 -15.22 10.03
C GLN A 19 -25.59 -15.52 9.16
N LEU A 20 -24.37 -15.43 9.71
CA LEU A 20 -23.12 -15.72 9.01
C LEU A 20 -22.77 -17.22 8.99
N ALA A 21 -23.50 -18.06 9.73
CA ALA A 21 -23.26 -19.51 9.81
C ALA A 21 -23.20 -20.18 8.44
N ALA A 22 -24.17 -19.88 7.56
CA ALA A 22 -24.28 -20.44 6.24
C ALA A 22 -23.07 -20.12 5.32
N TYR A 23 -22.26 -19.12 5.67
CA TYR A 23 -21.12 -18.67 4.85
C TYR A 23 -19.78 -19.03 5.48
N ALA A 24 -19.75 -19.63 6.67
CA ALA A 24 -18.54 -19.96 7.39
C ALA A 24 -17.63 -20.92 6.61
N ASP A 25 -18.21 -21.94 5.98
CA ASP A 25 -17.44 -22.91 5.18
C ASP A 25 -16.92 -22.31 3.89
N ALA A 26 -17.73 -21.52 3.19
CA ALA A 26 -17.29 -20.78 1.99
C ALA A 26 -16.14 -19.80 2.34
N PHE A 27 -16.21 -19.17 3.50
CA PHE A 27 -15.17 -18.28 4.00
C PHE A 27 -13.87 -19.03 4.32
N ARG A 28 -13.95 -20.20 5.02
CA ARG A 28 -12.80 -21.07 5.28
C ARG A 28 -12.15 -21.54 3.98
N HIS A 29 -12.96 -21.98 3.04
CA HIS A 29 -12.51 -22.43 1.72
C HIS A 29 -11.78 -21.32 0.96
N HIS A 30 -12.38 -20.12 0.87
CA HIS A 30 -11.77 -18.94 0.25
C HIS A 30 -10.38 -18.59 0.84
N LEU A 31 -10.20 -18.73 2.16
CA LEU A 31 -8.91 -18.48 2.80
C LEU A 31 -7.92 -19.63 2.53
N SER A 32 -8.39 -20.88 2.52
CA SER A 32 -7.57 -22.05 2.24
C SER A 32 -7.02 -22.05 0.82
N GLU A 33 -7.85 -21.73 -0.19
CA GLU A 33 -7.41 -21.55 -1.58
C GLU A 33 -6.30 -20.50 -1.70
N ARG A 34 -6.36 -19.44 -0.87
CA ARG A 34 -5.34 -18.40 -0.78
C ARG A 34 -4.14 -18.76 0.09
N ARG A 35 -4.07 -20.03 0.53
CA ARG A 35 -2.96 -20.59 1.33
C ARG A 35 -2.75 -19.88 2.67
N TYR A 36 -3.82 -19.44 3.32
CA TYR A 36 -3.73 -18.98 4.70
C TYR A 36 -3.45 -20.17 5.64
N ALA A 37 -2.56 -19.97 6.64
CA ALA A 37 -2.31 -20.97 7.64
C ALA A 37 -3.57 -21.24 8.48
N SER A 38 -3.82 -22.51 8.88
CA SER A 38 -5.00 -22.92 9.66
C SER A 38 -5.23 -22.01 10.86
N ARG A 39 -4.18 -21.71 11.62
CA ARG A 39 -4.26 -20.79 12.77
C ARG A 39 -4.75 -19.39 12.39
N THR A 40 -4.40 -18.88 11.19
CA THR A 40 -4.89 -17.57 10.72
C THR A 40 -6.36 -17.67 10.34
N ILE A 41 -6.76 -18.76 9.70
CA ILE A 41 -8.16 -19.05 9.36
C ILE A 41 -9.01 -19.06 10.63
N ASP A 42 -8.56 -19.75 11.68
CA ASP A 42 -9.27 -19.81 12.96
C ASP A 42 -9.39 -18.44 13.61
N VAL A 43 -8.33 -17.63 13.58
CA VAL A 43 -8.39 -16.24 14.07
C VAL A 43 -9.39 -15.41 13.27
N TYR A 44 -9.43 -15.56 11.95
CA TYR A 44 -10.36 -14.80 11.10
C TYR A 44 -11.81 -15.27 11.29
N VAL A 45 -12.04 -16.56 11.47
CA VAL A 45 -13.36 -17.09 11.82
C VAL A 45 -13.83 -16.57 13.19
N ALA A 46 -12.94 -16.50 14.17
CA ALA A 46 -13.25 -15.87 15.45
C ALA A 46 -13.58 -14.37 15.31
N CYS A 47 -12.93 -13.66 14.37
CA CYS A 47 -13.29 -12.28 14.03
C CYS A 47 -14.71 -12.17 13.47
N LEU A 48 -15.16 -13.14 12.64
CA LEU A 48 -16.55 -13.17 12.13
C LEU A 48 -17.55 -13.36 13.28
N ALA A 49 -17.25 -14.17 14.30
CA ALA A 49 -18.13 -14.36 15.45
C ALA A 49 -18.33 -13.04 16.22
N VAL A 50 -17.25 -12.26 16.40
CA VAL A 50 -17.35 -10.93 17.04
C VAL A 50 -18.22 -9.98 16.23
N PHE A 51 -18.05 -9.98 14.91
CA PHE A 51 -18.86 -9.16 14.02
C PHE A 51 -20.33 -9.61 14.00
N ALA A 52 -20.62 -10.91 13.97
CA ALA A 52 -21.95 -11.47 14.03
C ALA A 52 -22.70 -11.06 15.32
N LEU A 53 -22.01 -11.02 16.44
CA LEU A 53 -22.57 -10.55 17.71
C LEU A 53 -22.92 -9.04 17.65
N TRP A 54 -22.07 -8.24 17.04
CA TRP A 54 -22.34 -6.81 16.82
C TRP A 54 -23.54 -6.62 15.87
N MET A 55 -23.60 -7.37 14.77
CA MET A 55 -24.75 -7.35 13.84
C MET A 55 -26.07 -7.63 14.57
N SER A 56 -26.10 -8.67 15.41
CA SER A 56 -27.28 -9.01 16.21
C SER A 56 -27.72 -7.88 17.13
N ARG A 57 -26.77 -7.21 17.79
CA ARG A 57 -27.05 -6.06 18.68
C ARG A 57 -27.51 -4.82 17.91
N SER A 58 -26.95 -4.60 16.74
CA SER A 58 -27.28 -3.47 15.86
C SER A 58 -28.49 -3.72 14.97
N ARG A 59 -29.10 -4.93 15.04
CA ARG A 59 -30.21 -5.39 14.19
C ARG A 59 -29.88 -5.21 12.69
N LEU A 60 -28.63 -5.54 12.32
CA LEU A 60 -28.18 -5.46 10.96
C LEU A 60 -28.41 -6.79 10.25
N ASP A 61 -29.17 -6.78 9.17
CA ASP A 61 -29.39 -7.94 8.32
C ASP A 61 -28.18 -8.19 7.39
N ILE A 62 -28.02 -9.45 6.98
CA ILE A 62 -26.84 -9.87 6.17
C ILE A 62 -26.79 -9.23 4.79
N ASP A 63 -27.93 -8.96 4.18
CA ASP A 63 -28.07 -8.31 2.87
C ASP A 63 -27.68 -6.81 2.89
N ARG A 64 -27.63 -6.23 4.09
CA ARG A 64 -27.24 -4.83 4.33
C ARG A 64 -25.80 -4.65 4.78
N ILE A 65 -24.99 -5.72 4.72
CA ILE A 65 -23.58 -5.61 5.02
C ILE A 65 -22.87 -4.93 3.84
N ASP A 66 -22.27 -3.79 4.11
CA ASP A 66 -21.45 -3.00 3.20
C ASP A 66 -20.16 -2.52 3.87
N GLU A 67 -19.34 -1.77 3.16
CA GLU A 67 -18.13 -1.18 3.69
C GLU A 67 -18.39 -0.22 4.86
N ASP A 68 -19.51 0.50 4.83
CA ASP A 68 -19.86 1.46 5.87
C ASP A 68 -20.29 0.75 7.16
N ALA A 69 -21.01 -0.36 7.05
CA ALA A 69 -21.35 -1.21 8.19
C ALA A 69 -20.08 -1.81 8.82
N VAL A 70 -19.14 -2.27 7.99
CA VAL A 70 -17.84 -2.75 8.48
C VAL A 70 -17.06 -1.63 9.15
N GLN A 71 -17.03 -0.43 8.60
CA GLN A 71 -16.31 0.70 9.18
C GLN A 71 -16.94 1.11 10.52
N ARG A 72 -18.27 1.22 10.62
CA ARG A 72 -18.97 1.50 11.89
C ARG A 72 -18.63 0.48 12.97
N PHE A 73 -18.63 -0.81 12.63
CA PHE A 73 -18.22 -1.85 13.57
C PHE A 73 -16.78 -1.66 14.05
N LEU A 74 -15.86 -1.36 13.12
CA LEU A 74 -14.44 -1.16 13.44
C LEU A 74 -14.23 0.06 14.34
N ASP A 75 -14.97 1.13 14.13
CA ASP A 75 -14.93 2.35 14.95
C ASP A 75 -15.49 2.10 16.35
N ASP A 76 -16.63 1.42 16.47
CA ASP A 76 -17.20 0.99 17.74
C ASP A 76 -16.23 0.10 18.51
N HIS A 77 -15.56 -0.82 17.82
CA HIS A 77 -14.58 -1.71 18.44
C HIS A 77 -13.34 -0.98 18.94
N LEU A 78 -12.85 0.03 18.17
CA LEU A 78 -11.70 0.87 18.57
C LEU A 78 -12.00 1.69 19.83
N LEU A 79 -13.20 2.26 19.93
CA LEU A 79 -13.64 3.02 21.11
C LEU A 79 -13.64 2.16 22.38
N GLN A 80 -13.93 0.86 22.25
CA GLN A 80 -13.93 -0.09 23.36
C GLN A 80 -12.54 -0.62 23.72
N CYS A 81 -11.59 -0.62 22.77
CA CYS A 81 -10.23 -1.13 22.93
C CYS A 81 -9.22 0.01 23.16
N LYS A 82 -9.31 0.75 24.28
CA LYS A 82 -8.37 1.83 24.61
C LYS A 82 -6.90 1.39 24.41
N ASN A 83 -6.25 1.95 23.40
CA ASN A 83 -4.78 2.10 23.16
C ASN A 83 -3.80 0.98 23.61
N SER A 84 -4.23 -0.27 23.72
CA SER A 84 -3.34 -1.39 24.04
C SER A 84 -2.78 -2.05 22.77
N SER A 85 -1.49 -2.43 22.77
CA SER A 85 -0.86 -3.17 21.65
C SER A 85 -1.65 -4.41 21.18
N PRO A 86 -2.34 -5.18 22.06
CA PRO A 86 -3.26 -6.24 21.65
C PRO A 86 -4.48 -5.73 20.87
N GLY A 87 -5.05 -4.57 21.21
CA GLY A 87 -6.20 -3.99 20.53
C GLY A 87 -5.91 -3.62 19.08
N ARG A 88 -4.73 -3.06 18.80
CA ARG A 88 -4.31 -2.70 17.43
C ARG A 88 -4.09 -3.93 16.54
N ARG A 89 -3.58 -5.04 17.09
CA ARG A 89 -3.43 -6.31 16.37
C ARG A 89 -4.80 -6.93 16.06
N ASN A 90 -5.74 -6.89 16.99
CA ASN A 90 -7.12 -7.34 16.78
C ASN A 90 -7.82 -6.52 15.70
N TYR A 91 -7.67 -5.20 15.70
CA TYR A 91 -8.21 -4.33 14.65
C TYR A 91 -7.74 -4.71 13.25
N CYS A 92 -6.43 -4.97 13.07
CA CYS A 92 -5.89 -5.40 11.78
C CYS A 92 -6.47 -6.75 11.32
N ASN A 93 -6.66 -7.69 12.26
CA ASN A 93 -7.25 -8.99 11.96
C ASN A 93 -8.75 -8.87 11.62
N LEU A 94 -9.50 -8.07 12.38
CA LEU A 94 -10.91 -7.78 12.11
C LEU A 94 -11.09 -7.16 10.72
N ARG A 95 -10.35 -6.11 10.42
CA ARG A 95 -10.41 -5.45 9.11
C ARG A 95 -10.07 -6.41 7.97
N ALA A 96 -9.05 -7.24 8.12
CA ALA A 96 -8.67 -8.21 7.10
C ALA A 96 -9.74 -9.31 6.95
N ALA A 97 -10.25 -9.86 8.04
CA ALA A 97 -11.28 -10.89 8.02
C ALA A 97 -12.57 -10.38 7.36
N LEU A 98 -13.02 -9.18 7.74
CA LEU A 98 -14.24 -8.58 7.18
C LEU A 98 -14.08 -8.20 5.71
N GLY A 99 -12.89 -7.77 5.28
CA GLY A 99 -12.59 -7.59 3.86
C GLY A 99 -12.74 -8.88 3.06
N HIS A 100 -12.29 -10.03 3.60
CA HIS A 100 -12.51 -11.33 2.98
C HIS A 100 -14.00 -11.77 3.03
N LEU A 101 -14.72 -11.46 4.11
CA LEU A 101 -16.15 -11.73 4.20
C LEU A 101 -16.93 -11.02 3.11
N LEU A 102 -16.70 -9.72 2.89
CA LEU A 102 -17.35 -8.97 1.81
C LEU A 102 -17.12 -9.61 0.43
N VAL A 103 -15.90 -10.09 0.17
CA VAL A 103 -15.58 -10.80 -1.09
C VAL A 103 -16.41 -12.08 -1.22
N VAL A 104 -16.53 -12.88 -0.15
CA VAL A 104 -17.30 -14.13 -0.16
C VAL A 104 -18.79 -13.86 -0.33
N LEU A 105 -19.35 -12.89 0.40
CA LEU A 105 -20.77 -12.54 0.31
C LEU A 105 -21.14 -12.01 -1.08
N ARG A 106 -20.29 -11.22 -1.70
CA ARG A 106 -20.48 -10.76 -3.11
C ARG A 106 -20.41 -11.91 -4.11
N ALA A 107 -19.45 -12.81 -3.95
CA ALA A 107 -19.33 -13.98 -4.81
C ALA A 107 -20.54 -14.92 -4.71
N LYS A 108 -21.23 -14.89 -3.57
CA LYS A 108 -22.49 -15.63 -3.34
C LYS A 108 -23.75 -14.80 -3.66
N SER A 109 -23.60 -13.58 -4.20
CA SER A 109 -24.71 -12.66 -4.52
C SER A 109 -25.62 -12.35 -3.35
N VAL A 110 -25.12 -12.42 -2.10
CA VAL A 110 -25.86 -12.09 -0.87
C VAL A 110 -25.93 -10.60 -0.67
N ILE A 111 -24.85 -9.92 -0.97
CA ILE A 111 -24.76 -8.46 -0.91
C ILE A 111 -24.49 -7.91 -2.31
N ALA A 112 -25.06 -6.73 -2.58
CA ALA A 112 -24.80 -6.05 -3.85
C ALA A 112 -23.30 -5.82 -4.07
N GLY A 113 -22.87 -5.84 -5.33
CA GLY A 113 -21.56 -5.30 -5.67
C GLY A 113 -21.45 -3.88 -5.08
N HIS A 114 -20.26 -3.51 -4.61
CA HIS A 114 -20.03 -2.15 -4.12
C HIS A 114 -20.33 -1.15 -5.26
N LEU A 115 -21.57 -0.66 -5.28
CA LEU A 115 -21.88 0.61 -5.92
C LEU A 115 -21.54 1.65 -4.86
N PRO A 116 -20.45 2.41 -5.00
CA PRO A 116 -20.22 3.52 -4.10
C PRO A 116 -21.47 4.41 -4.16
N GLY A 117 -22.12 4.56 -3.02
CA GLY A 117 -23.16 5.59 -2.90
C GLY A 117 -22.51 6.88 -3.39
N THR A 118 -23.02 7.45 -4.47
CA THR A 118 -22.46 8.65 -5.09
C THR A 118 -22.80 9.83 -4.18
N THR A 119 -21.97 10.04 -3.15
CA THR A 119 -22.05 11.30 -2.39
C THR A 119 -21.64 12.46 -3.33
N PRO A 120 -22.11 13.68 -3.06
CA PRO A 120 -21.65 14.84 -3.83
C PRO A 120 -20.13 14.97 -3.90
N VAL A 121 -19.43 14.55 -2.84
CA VAL A 121 -17.96 14.51 -2.79
C VAL A 121 -17.41 13.42 -3.73
N ASP A 122 -18.02 12.24 -3.78
CA ASP A 122 -17.59 11.15 -4.66
C ASP A 122 -17.74 11.52 -6.13
N GLU A 123 -18.84 12.16 -6.48
CA GLU A 123 -19.10 12.64 -7.84
C GLU A 123 -18.06 13.69 -8.25
N GLU A 124 -17.75 14.64 -7.36
CA GLU A 124 -16.74 15.65 -7.61
C GLU A 124 -15.34 15.01 -7.79
N LEU A 125 -14.99 14.03 -6.96
CA LEU A 125 -13.72 13.31 -7.06
C LEU A 125 -13.65 12.48 -8.34
N ARG A 126 -14.74 11.91 -8.80
CA ARG A 126 -14.82 11.19 -10.07
C ARG A 126 -14.50 12.13 -11.24
N ARG A 127 -15.11 13.32 -11.29
CA ARG A 127 -14.83 14.34 -12.32
C ARG A 127 -13.37 14.78 -12.30
N PHE A 128 -12.79 14.97 -11.12
CA PHE A 128 -11.38 15.31 -10.98
C PHE A 128 -10.46 14.15 -11.41
N ASP A 129 -10.81 12.91 -11.10
CA ASP A 129 -10.03 11.73 -11.54
C ASP A 129 -10.04 11.59 -13.06
N ASP A 130 -11.21 11.76 -13.69
CA ASP A 130 -11.35 11.73 -15.14
C ASP A 130 -10.48 12.81 -15.82
N HIS A 131 -10.46 14.04 -15.26
CA HIS A 131 -9.56 15.10 -15.74
C HIS A 131 -8.08 14.71 -15.60
N MET A 132 -7.68 14.22 -14.44
CA MET A 132 -6.29 13.79 -14.19
C MET A 132 -5.87 12.64 -15.11
N LYS A 133 -6.77 11.71 -15.40
CA LYS A 133 -6.52 10.55 -16.25
C LYS A 133 -6.46 10.93 -17.72
N ASN A 134 -7.52 11.60 -18.22
CA ASN A 134 -7.76 11.76 -19.65
C ASN A 134 -7.11 13.03 -20.21
N VAL A 135 -7.05 14.11 -19.43
CA VAL A 135 -6.45 15.39 -19.87
C VAL A 135 -4.98 15.46 -19.49
N ARG A 136 -4.61 15.05 -18.26
CA ARG A 136 -3.23 15.16 -17.76
C ARG A 136 -2.40 13.90 -17.87
N GLY A 137 -2.99 12.75 -18.18
CA GLY A 137 -2.30 11.47 -18.32
C GLY A 137 -1.56 11.01 -17.06
N LEU A 138 -2.02 11.38 -15.85
CA LEU A 138 -1.33 11.09 -14.61
C LEU A 138 -1.37 9.60 -14.26
N ALA A 139 -0.27 9.11 -13.68
CA ALA A 139 -0.16 7.73 -13.23
C ALA A 139 -1.18 7.41 -12.11
N PRO A 140 -1.73 6.17 -12.04
CA PRO A 140 -2.75 5.79 -11.04
C PRO A 140 -2.37 6.12 -9.60
N LYS A 141 -1.11 5.90 -9.22
CA LYS A 141 -0.62 6.20 -7.86
C LYS A 141 -0.68 7.70 -7.54
N THR A 142 -0.32 8.55 -8.51
CA THR A 142 -0.37 10.01 -8.35
C THR A 142 -1.81 10.48 -8.20
N ARG A 143 -2.71 9.94 -9.04
CA ARG A 143 -4.15 10.23 -8.98
C ARG A 143 -4.74 9.83 -7.63
N SER A 144 -4.50 8.58 -7.19
CA SER A 144 -4.99 8.08 -5.89
C SER A 144 -4.55 8.95 -4.72
N MET A 145 -3.31 9.44 -4.71
CA MET A 145 -2.82 10.35 -3.66
C MET A 145 -3.50 11.71 -3.72
N ALA A 146 -3.69 12.26 -4.91
CA ALA A 146 -4.38 13.54 -5.09
C ALA A 146 -5.85 13.44 -4.67
N LEU A 147 -6.55 12.39 -5.10
CA LEU A 147 -7.94 12.13 -4.72
C LEU A 147 -8.11 11.98 -3.21
N HIS A 148 -7.19 11.26 -2.55
CA HIS A 148 -7.23 11.14 -1.09
C HIS A 148 -7.13 12.51 -0.40
N THR A 149 -6.17 13.34 -0.81
CA THR A 149 -5.99 14.68 -0.24
C THR A 149 -7.21 15.57 -0.46
N VAL A 150 -7.75 15.57 -1.69
CA VAL A 150 -8.92 16.40 -2.04
C VAL A 150 -10.17 15.89 -1.33
N ARG A 151 -10.35 14.56 -1.20
CA ARG A 151 -11.44 13.97 -0.42
C ARG A 151 -11.44 14.49 1.02
N LEU A 152 -10.28 14.50 1.68
CA LEU A 152 -10.18 15.00 3.06
C LEU A 152 -10.59 16.47 3.16
N LEU A 153 -10.17 17.32 2.22
CA LEU A 153 -10.58 18.73 2.18
C LEU A 153 -12.10 18.86 1.96
N LEU A 154 -12.66 18.14 0.99
CA LEU A 154 -14.07 18.26 0.66
C LEU A 154 -14.97 17.73 1.78
N LEU A 155 -14.60 16.63 2.44
CA LEU A 155 -15.32 16.11 3.59
C LEU A 155 -15.23 17.06 4.79
N ASP A 156 -14.07 17.68 5.04
CA ASP A 156 -13.90 18.68 6.09
C ASP A 156 -14.81 19.91 5.88
N GLN A 157 -14.96 20.34 4.62
CA GLN A 157 -15.74 21.55 4.29
C GLN A 157 -17.24 21.27 4.12
N PHE A 158 -17.61 20.16 3.53
CA PHE A 158 -18.99 19.90 3.09
C PHE A 158 -19.65 18.70 3.77
N GLY A 159 -18.88 17.70 4.24
CA GLY A 159 -19.46 16.42 4.69
C GLY A 159 -20.28 15.78 3.58
N ASP A 160 -21.55 15.54 3.83
CA ASP A 160 -22.52 14.98 2.87
C ASP A 160 -23.30 16.07 2.07
N ARG A 161 -22.99 17.35 2.31
CA ARG A 161 -23.64 18.46 1.60
C ARG A 161 -23.10 18.60 0.18
N PRO A 162 -23.87 19.26 -0.73
CA PRO A 162 -23.38 19.59 -2.08
C PRO A 162 -22.07 20.35 -2.05
N VAL A 163 -21.17 20.00 -2.97
CA VAL A 163 -19.86 20.65 -3.11
C VAL A 163 -20.03 22.00 -3.84
N VAL A 164 -19.86 23.10 -3.11
CA VAL A 164 -19.97 24.47 -3.60
C VAL A 164 -18.63 25.16 -3.47
N ILE A 165 -17.84 25.20 -4.56
CA ILE A 165 -16.45 25.69 -4.54
C ILE A 165 -16.32 27.14 -4.12
N SER A 166 -17.28 28.00 -4.49
CA SER A 166 -17.31 29.41 -4.10
C SER A 166 -17.50 29.64 -2.59
N ALA A 167 -17.93 28.61 -1.85
CA ALA A 167 -18.04 28.68 -0.40
C ALA A 167 -16.71 28.45 0.32
N ILE A 168 -15.69 27.89 -0.34
CA ILE A 168 -14.36 27.65 0.25
C ILE A 168 -13.60 29.00 0.30
N LYS A 169 -13.18 29.37 1.50
CA LYS A 169 -12.37 30.58 1.71
C LYS A 169 -10.88 30.24 1.80
N PRO A 170 -9.98 31.18 1.49
CA PRO A 170 -8.54 30.99 1.66
C PRO A 170 -8.14 30.54 3.08
N GLU A 171 -8.84 31.01 4.10
CA GLU A 171 -8.62 30.65 5.51
C GLU A 171 -8.91 29.19 5.79
N ASP A 172 -9.95 28.61 5.16
CA ASP A 172 -10.31 27.19 5.32
C ASP A 172 -9.21 26.30 4.74
N VAL A 173 -8.68 26.68 3.57
CA VAL A 173 -7.55 25.95 2.96
C VAL A 173 -6.31 26.03 3.83
N ARG A 174 -5.98 27.21 4.43
CA ARG A 174 -4.84 27.38 5.34
C ARG A 174 -5.02 26.50 6.58
N ARG A 175 -6.21 26.51 7.20
CA ARG A 175 -6.54 25.72 8.38
C ARG A 175 -6.39 24.22 8.08
N PHE A 176 -6.93 23.77 6.97
CA PHE A 176 -6.80 22.38 6.53
C PHE A 176 -5.34 21.97 6.32
N VAL A 177 -4.54 22.78 5.60
CA VAL A 177 -3.11 22.50 5.36
C VAL A 177 -2.34 22.46 6.67
N ALA A 178 -2.61 23.36 7.63
CA ALA A 178 -1.98 23.38 8.95
C ALA A 178 -2.32 22.10 9.73
N GLY A 179 -3.59 21.71 9.83
CA GLY A 179 -4.02 20.48 10.51
C GLY A 179 -3.43 19.22 9.91
N GLN A 180 -3.32 19.15 8.58
CA GLN A 180 -2.68 18.00 7.92
C GLN A 180 -1.17 17.93 8.21
N ARG A 181 -0.48 19.07 8.38
CA ARG A 181 0.94 19.10 8.76
C ARG A 181 1.18 18.52 10.15
N ASP A 182 0.31 18.87 11.10
CA ASP A 182 0.40 18.38 12.48
C ASP A 182 0.19 16.86 12.54
N LEU A 183 -0.72 16.33 11.73
CA LEU A 183 -0.98 14.89 11.62
C LEU A 183 0.18 14.11 10.97
N TYR A 184 0.82 14.64 9.95
CA TYR A 184 1.85 13.90 9.20
C TYR A 184 3.29 14.15 9.67
N GLY A 185 3.53 15.14 10.54
CA GLY A 185 4.79 15.37 11.25
C GLY A 185 6.06 15.53 10.41
N SER A 186 5.96 15.51 9.07
CA SER A 186 7.12 15.56 8.17
C SER A 186 6.98 16.66 7.12
N PRO A 187 7.97 17.59 7.02
CA PRO A 187 8.02 18.59 5.95
C PRO A 187 7.96 17.98 4.53
N ALA A 188 8.43 16.74 4.36
CA ALA A 188 8.40 16.05 3.08
C ALA A 188 6.97 15.72 2.60
N SER A 189 5.99 15.65 3.50
CA SER A 189 4.58 15.40 3.19
C SER A 189 3.87 16.65 2.64
N ALA A 190 4.38 17.82 2.93
CA ALA A 190 3.76 19.09 2.56
C ALA A 190 3.76 19.35 1.04
N GLY A 191 4.82 18.95 0.33
CA GLY A 191 4.93 19.12 -1.12
C GLY A 191 3.85 18.36 -1.91
N PRO A 192 3.67 17.04 -1.69
CA PRO A 192 2.60 16.26 -2.30
C PRO A 192 1.19 16.79 -1.98
N LEU A 193 0.93 17.18 -0.73
CA LEU A 193 -0.32 17.79 -0.29
C LEU A 193 -0.63 19.07 -1.09
N ALA A 194 0.32 20.01 -1.11
CA ALA A 194 0.18 21.26 -1.84
C ALA A 194 0.01 21.03 -3.36
N SER A 195 0.73 20.07 -3.93
CA SER A 195 0.62 19.72 -5.34
C SER A 195 -0.77 19.19 -5.67
N ALA A 196 -1.35 18.35 -4.81
CA ALA A 196 -2.71 17.81 -4.98
C ALA A 196 -3.76 18.93 -4.94
N LEU A 197 -3.72 19.80 -3.94
CA LEU A 197 -4.67 20.91 -3.78
C LEU A 197 -4.56 21.91 -4.94
N ARG A 198 -3.35 22.31 -5.31
CA ARG A 198 -3.15 23.18 -6.49
C ARG A 198 -3.66 22.53 -7.78
N GLY A 199 -3.46 21.22 -7.94
CA GLY A 199 -3.98 20.44 -9.06
C GLY A 199 -5.49 20.49 -9.13
N TYR A 200 -6.14 20.32 -7.99
CA TYR A 200 -7.60 20.38 -7.87
C TYR A 200 -8.15 21.79 -8.15
N PHE A 201 -7.61 22.82 -7.54
CA PHE A 201 -8.08 24.18 -7.78
C PHE A 201 -7.85 24.64 -9.24
N ARG A 202 -6.75 24.20 -9.87
CA ARG A 202 -6.57 24.44 -11.33
C ARG A 202 -7.62 23.72 -12.16
N PHE A 203 -7.98 22.50 -11.82
CA PHE A 203 -9.10 21.81 -12.46
C PHE A 203 -10.40 22.60 -12.29
N ARG A 204 -10.72 23.09 -11.08
CA ARG A 204 -11.91 23.90 -10.85
C ARG A 204 -11.89 25.23 -11.64
N ALA A 205 -10.70 25.84 -11.78
CA ALA A 205 -10.54 27.01 -12.65
C ALA A 205 -10.92 26.70 -14.11
N THR A 206 -10.56 25.49 -14.62
CA THR A 206 -10.98 25.07 -15.98
C THR A 206 -12.48 24.80 -16.07
N CYS A 207 -13.16 24.59 -14.96
CA CYS A 207 -14.62 24.48 -14.88
C CYS A 207 -15.32 25.84 -14.75
N GLY A 208 -14.58 26.95 -14.68
CA GLY A 208 -15.12 28.32 -14.59
C GLY A 208 -15.17 28.92 -13.19
N ASP A 209 -14.68 28.20 -12.14
CA ASP A 209 -14.72 28.72 -10.78
C ASP A 209 -13.61 29.75 -10.52
N GLN A 210 -13.92 30.74 -9.69
CA GLN A 210 -13.00 31.79 -9.25
C GLN A 210 -12.13 31.29 -8.06
N VAL A 211 -11.08 30.55 -8.37
CA VAL A 211 -10.24 29.85 -7.35
C VAL A 211 -8.81 30.39 -7.25
N HIS A 212 -8.48 31.52 -7.88
CA HIS A 212 -7.12 32.08 -7.88
C HIS A 212 -6.61 32.34 -6.45
N GLY A 213 -7.46 32.91 -5.58
CA GLY A 213 -7.13 33.11 -4.18
C GLY A 213 -6.83 31.82 -3.43
N LEU A 214 -7.53 30.72 -3.77
CA LEU A 214 -7.31 29.40 -3.15
C LEU A 214 -5.97 28.79 -3.61
N ILE A 215 -5.59 28.96 -4.86
CA ILE A 215 -4.28 28.48 -5.38
C ILE A 215 -3.14 29.21 -4.69
N GLY A 216 -3.26 30.53 -4.51
CA GLY A 216 -2.23 31.38 -3.92
C GLY A 216 -1.90 31.04 -2.48
N VAL A 217 -2.89 30.63 -1.67
CA VAL A 217 -2.67 30.31 -0.25
C VAL A 217 -2.09 28.92 -0.01
N VAL A 218 -2.07 28.04 -1.01
CA VAL A 218 -1.44 26.71 -0.90
C VAL A 218 0.06 26.87 -1.01
N SER A 219 0.73 27.11 0.11
CA SER A 219 2.19 27.20 0.21
C SER A 219 2.74 26.11 1.12
N TYR A 220 4.02 25.77 0.95
CA TYR A 220 4.75 24.87 1.83
C TYR A 220 6.20 25.29 1.96
N PRO A 221 6.84 25.02 3.11
CA PRO A 221 8.25 25.39 3.32
C PRO A 221 9.17 24.68 2.33
N ALA A 222 10.21 25.35 1.87
CA ALA A 222 11.26 24.75 1.07
C ALA A 222 11.94 23.61 1.85
N ASN A 223 12.14 22.48 1.18
CA ASN A 223 12.80 21.32 1.80
C ASN A 223 14.30 21.33 1.47
N TRP A 224 15.07 22.10 2.23
CA TRP A 224 16.51 22.24 2.08
C TRP A 224 17.31 20.95 2.34
N ARG A 225 16.72 19.92 2.96
CA ARG A 225 17.38 18.60 3.15
C ARG A 225 17.72 17.89 1.84
N LEU A 226 17.13 18.30 0.72
CA LEU A 226 17.42 17.77 -0.62
C LEU A 226 18.51 18.55 -1.35
N ALA A 227 19.04 19.61 -0.76
CA ALA A 227 20.10 20.45 -1.37
C ALA A 227 21.49 19.79 -1.34
N SER A 228 21.71 18.77 -0.50
CA SER A 228 22.96 18.00 -0.50
C SER A 228 22.92 16.87 -1.54
N LEU A 229 24.03 16.68 -2.26
CA LEU A 229 24.19 15.53 -3.15
C LEU A 229 23.98 14.20 -2.40
N PRO A 230 23.32 13.21 -2.99
CA PRO A 230 23.21 11.88 -2.40
C PRO A 230 24.60 11.28 -2.21
N LYS A 231 24.95 10.92 -0.98
CA LYS A 231 26.20 10.18 -0.72
C LYS A 231 26.00 8.73 -1.19
N ALA A 232 26.75 8.30 -2.20
CA ALA A 232 26.81 6.90 -2.58
C ALA A 232 27.54 6.07 -1.51
N LEU A 233 27.24 4.78 -1.42
CA LEU A 233 27.99 3.87 -0.56
C LEU A 233 29.42 3.70 -1.10
N SER A 234 30.41 3.70 -0.20
CA SER A 234 31.77 3.30 -0.50
C SER A 234 31.86 1.81 -0.81
N SER A 235 32.94 1.36 -1.45
CA SER A 235 33.15 -0.06 -1.75
C SER A 235 33.14 -0.93 -0.50
N ALA A 236 33.76 -0.49 0.59
CA ALA A 236 33.76 -1.20 1.87
C ALA A 236 32.36 -1.28 2.51
N GLU A 237 31.53 -0.25 2.36
CA GLU A 237 30.14 -0.28 2.83
C GLU A 237 29.29 -1.23 2.00
N VAL A 238 29.53 -1.31 0.70
CA VAL A 238 28.86 -2.28 -0.19
C VAL A 238 29.25 -3.71 0.18
N GLU A 239 30.54 -3.99 0.41
CA GLU A 239 30.99 -5.32 0.85
C GLU A 239 30.34 -5.72 2.18
N ARG A 240 30.29 -4.81 3.15
CA ARG A 240 29.58 -5.05 4.41
C ARG A 240 28.08 -5.30 4.20
N LEU A 241 27.44 -4.54 3.29
CA LEU A 241 26.03 -4.72 2.97
C LEU A 241 25.79 -6.10 2.36
N LEU A 242 26.57 -6.48 1.36
CA LEU A 242 26.47 -7.80 0.71
C LEU A 242 26.80 -8.94 1.69
N GLY A 243 27.83 -8.80 2.51
CA GLY A 243 28.20 -9.76 3.56
C GLY A 243 27.12 -9.92 4.66
N SER A 244 26.28 -8.89 4.85
CA SER A 244 25.13 -8.94 5.78
C SER A 244 23.90 -9.66 5.22
N LEU A 245 23.90 -9.98 3.94
CA LEU A 245 22.82 -10.74 3.29
C LEU A 245 22.97 -12.17 3.76
N GLY A 246 22.27 -12.49 4.85
CA GLY A 246 22.35 -13.80 5.50
C GLY A 246 21.86 -14.92 4.58
N HIS A 247 22.45 -16.09 4.75
CA HIS A 247 22.04 -17.31 4.07
C HIS A 247 20.93 -18.04 4.83
N ASP A 248 20.63 -17.61 6.06
CA ASP A 248 19.70 -18.24 6.98
C ASP A 248 18.40 -17.45 7.11
N GLY A 249 17.28 -18.16 7.01
CA GLY A 249 15.94 -17.63 7.22
C GLY A 249 14.98 -17.85 6.04
N PRO A 250 13.69 -17.79 6.31
CA PRO A 250 12.63 -18.23 5.37
C PRO A 250 12.46 -17.32 4.14
N SER A 251 13.30 -16.33 3.95
CA SER A 251 13.26 -15.40 2.81
C SER A 251 14.65 -14.85 2.47
N ALA A 252 15.70 -15.60 2.80
CA ALA A 252 17.09 -15.16 2.65
C ALA A 252 17.46 -14.93 1.19
N ARG A 253 17.21 -15.92 0.32
CA ARG A 253 17.51 -15.85 -1.11
C ARG A 253 16.71 -14.77 -1.83
N ARG A 254 15.41 -14.64 -1.49
CA ARG A 254 14.59 -13.53 -2.01
C ARG A 254 15.14 -12.17 -1.63
N SER A 255 15.58 -12.02 -0.38
CA SER A 255 16.13 -10.77 0.14
C SER A 255 17.47 -10.42 -0.53
N ASP A 256 18.35 -11.40 -0.70
CA ASP A 256 19.62 -11.24 -1.43
C ASP A 256 19.37 -10.79 -2.88
N ALA A 257 18.55 -11.52 -3.63
CA ALA A 257 18.21 -11.17 -5.00
C ALA A 257 17.60 -9.76 -5.13
N MET A 258 16.72 -9.35 -4.20
CA MET A 258 16.15 -8.00 -4.22
C MET A 258 17.18 -6.91 -3.98
N VAL A 259 18.10 -7.11 -3.02
CA VAL A 259 19.14 -6.12 -2.71
C VAL A 259 20.12 -6.00 -3.87
N ARG A 260 20.52 -7.11 -4.49
CA ARG A 260 21.38 -7.10 -5.68
C ARG A 260 20.69 -6.42 -6.86
N CYS A 261 19.43 -6.69 -7.14
CA CYS A 261 18.69 -5.96 -8.17
C CYS A 261 18.70 -4.44 -7.94
N ALA A 262 18.60 -4.00 -6.69
CA ALA A 262 18.65 -2.57 -6.38
C ALA A 262 20.08 -2.00 -6.45
N LEU A 263 21.10 -2.78 -6.09
CA LEU A 263 22.49 -2.36 -6.03
C LEU A 263 23.17 -2.43 -7.38
N ASP A 264 23.12 -3.59 -8.04
CA ASP A 264 23.90 -3.88 -9.24
C ASP A 264 23.23 -3.40 -10.52
N LEU A 265 21.88 -3.41 -10.57
CA LEU A 265 21.08 -2.92 -11.70
C LEU A 265 20.52 -1.52 -11.47
N GLY A 266 20.72 -0.91 -10.30
CA GLY A 266 20.20 0.40 -9.95
C GLY A 266 18.67 0.48 -9.94
N LEU A 267 17.94 -0.65 -9.75
CA LEU A 267 16.49 -0.68 -9.84
C LEU A 267 15.83 0.02 -8.66
N ARG A 268 14.75 0.76 -8.96
CA ARG A 268 13.86 1.29 -7.91
C ARG A 268 13.08 0.15 -7.26
N GLY A 269 12.75 0.29 -5.98
CA GLY A 269 11.94 -0.73 -5.29
C GLY A 269 10.61 -1.06 -5.98
N SER A 270 10.06 -0.15 -6.79
CA SER A 270 8.88 -0.42 -7.61
C SER A 270 9.19 -1.19 -8.90
N GLU A 271 10.38 -1.07 -9.42
CA GLU A 271 10.86 -1.82 -10.60
C GLU A 271 11.21 -3.25 -10.17
N VAL A 272 11.93 -3.42 -9.06
CA VAL A 272 12.17 -4.74 -8.46
C VAL A 272 10.86 -5.49 -8.18
N ALA A 273 9.86 -4.81 -7.59
CA ALA A 273 8.59 -5.45 -7.28
C ALA A 273 7.75 -5.84 -8.50
N LYS A 274 8.00 -5.21 -9.65
CA LYS A 274 7.26 -5.45 -10.89
C LYS A 274 8.00 -6.33 -11.88
N LEU A 275 9.23 -6.73 -11.56
CA LEU A 275 10.05 -7.55 -12.44
C LEU A 275 9.34 -8.87 -12.75
N GLY A 276 9.12 -9.17 -14.01
CA GLY A 276 8.50 -10.39 -14.51
C GLY A 276 9.53 -11.46 -14.88
N LEU A 277 9.10 -12.70 -14.92
CA LEU A 277 9.94 -13.81 -15.40
C LEU A 277 10.33 -13.62 -16.88
N ASP A 278 9.45 -13.01 -17.67
CA ASP A 278 9.63 -12.73 -19.09
C ASP A 278 10.51 -11.49 -19.36
N ASP A 279 10.84 -10.74 -18.31
CA ASP A 279 11.73 -9.57 -18.41
C ASP A 279 13.20 -9.96 -18.36
N ILE A 280 13.52 -11.24 -18.03
CA ILE A 280 14.89 -11.75 -17.92
C ILE A 280 15.21 -12.66 -19.11
N ASP A 281 16.14 -12.24 -19.94
CA ASP A 281 16.74 -13.10 -20.97
C ASP A 281 18.01 -13.75 -20.40
N TRP A 282 17.87 -14.99 -19.94
CA TRP A 282 18.97 -15.77 -19.38
C TRP A 282 20.06 -16.12 -20.39
N ARG A 283 19.69 -16.22 -21.67
CA ARG A 283 20.62 -16.56 -22.73
C ARG A 283 21.47 -15.35 -23.15
N ALA A 284 20.83 -14.21 -23.29
CA ALA A 284 21.52 -12.95 -23.61
C ALA A 284 22.16 -12.30 -22.37
N GLY A 285 21.82 -12.76 -21.15
CA GLY A 285 22.32 -12.15 -19.90
C GLY A 285 21.80 -10.73 -19.72
N THR A 286 20.52 -10.47 -20.01
CA THR A 286 19.93 -9.12 -19.94
C THR A 286 18.62 -9.10 -19.18
N VAL A 287 18.27 -7.92 -18.68
CA VAL A 287 16.96 -7.62 -18.03
C VAL A 287 16.32 -6.44 -18.73
N THR A 288 15.09 -6.60 -19.18
CA THR A 288 14.29 -5.55 -19.84
C THR A 288 13.29 -4.95 -18.89
N LEU A 289 13.38 -3.64 -18.65
CA LEU A 289 12.50 -2.89 -17.75
C LEU A 289 11.36 -2.23 -18.52
N ARG A 290 10.20 -2.89 -18.61
CA ARG A 290 9.05 -2.41 -19.42
C ARG A 290 8.12 -1.45 -18.70
N ARG A 291 8.21 -1.33 -17.39
CA ARG A 291 7.24 -0.59 -16.56
C ARG A 291 7.91 0.45 -15.67
N THR A 292 8.86 1.19 -16.25
CA THR A 292 9.61 2.22 -15.54
C THR A 292 8.72 3.42 -15.17
N LYS A 293 9.18 4.25 -14.24
CA LYS A 293 8.49 5.49 -13.86
C LYS A 293 8.39 6.48 -15.04
N SER A 294 9.37 6.46 -15.94
CA SER A 294 9.43 7.30 -17.15
C SER A 294 8.64 6.76 -18.33
N ARG A 295 8.02 5.56 -18.20
CA ARG A 295 7.34 4.84 -19.29
C ARG A 295 8.27 4.45 -20.45
N ARG A 296 9.59 4.48 -20.24
CA ARG A 296 10.59 4.00 -21.20
C ARG A 296 10.86 2.53 -20.96
N GLU A 297 11.20 1.83 -22.02
CA GLU A 297 11.73 0.49 -21.98
C GLU A 297 13.25 0.59 -21.99
N ASP A 298 13.90 0.00 -20.98
CA ASP A 298 15.33 0.04 -20.80
C ASP A 298 15.83 -1.42 -20.68
N THR A 299 16.82 -1.82 -21.48
CA THR A 299 17.47 -3.13 -21.36
C THR A 299 18.84 -2.95 -20.72
N LEU A 300 19.08 -3.68 -19.63
CA LEU A 300 20.30 -3.62 -18.84
C LEU A 300 21.04 -4.97 -18.90
N PRO A 301 22.38 -4.99 -18.90
CA PRO A 301 23.12 -6.21 -18.70
C PRO A 301 22.83 -6.77 -17.30
N LEU A 302 22.65 -8.09 -17.19
CA LEU A 302 22.43 -8.79 -15.93
C LEU A 302 23.78 -9.29 -15.38
N PRO A 303 24.33 -8.66 -14.31
CA PRO A 303 25.56 -9.13 -13.69
C PRO A 303 25.41 -10.58 -13.20
N GLU A 304 26.46 -11.40 -13.38
CA GLU A 304 26.42 -12.83 -13.06
C GLU A 304 25.97 -13.09 -11.60
N ALA A 305 26.51 -12.35 -10.64
CA ALA A 305 26.16 -12.50 -9.23
C ALA A 305 24.66 -12.24 -8.96
N THR A 306 24.09 -11.24 -9.62
CA THR A 306 22.66 -10.91 -9.51
C THR A 306 21.81 -11.98 -10.21
N GLY A 307 22.20 -12.42 -11.39
CA GLY A 307 21.54 -13.50 -12.11
C GLY A 307 21.51 -14.79 -11.31
N ARG A 308 22.65 -15.16 -10.70
CA ARG A 308 22.76 -16.34 -9.82
C ARG A 308 21.84 -16.21 -8.60
N ALA A 309 21.83 -15.08 -7.92
CA ALA A 309 20.96 -14.86 -6.77
C ALA A 309 19.46 -14.95 -7.14
N ILE A 310 19.06 -14.43 -8.30
CA ILE A 310 17.68 -14.59 -8.81
C ILE A 310 17.38 -16.05 -9.11
N ALA A 311 18.27 -16.76 -9.79
CA ALA A 311 18.10 -18.17 -10.14
C ALA A 311 17.97 -19.06 -8.89
N ASP A 312 18.82 -18.83 -7.87
CA ASP A 312 18.75 -19.54 -6.58
C ASP A 312 17.43 -19.29 -5.86
N TYR A 313 16.97 -18.05 -5.86
CA TYR A 313 15.64 -17.74 -5.31
C TYR A 313 14.53 -18.48 -6.08
N LEU A 314 14.55 -18.43 -7.41
CA LEU A 314 13.53 -19.07 -8.24
C LEU A 314 13.46 -20.60 -8.06
N LYS A 315 14.62 -21.24 -7.93
CA LYS A 315 14.74 -22.71 -7.83
C LYS A 315 14.49 -23.23 -6.42
N LEU A 316 14.97 -22.51 -5.39
CA LEU A 316 15.12 -23.08 -4.04
C LEU A 316 14.15 -22.47 -3.00
N GLU A 317 13.58 -21.28 -3.27
CA GLU A 317 12.81 -20.58 -2.23
C GLU A 317 11.48 -20.01 -2.73
N ARG A 318 11.34 -19.76 -4.04
CA ARG A 318 10.12 -19.16 -4.58
C ARG A 318 8.94 -20.13 -4.44
N PRO A 319 7.81 -19.73 -3.80
CA PRO A 319 6.61 -20.56 -3.75
C PRO A 319 6.08 -20.88 -5.15
N THR A 320 5.74 -22.15 -5.40
CA THR A 320 5.13 -22.59 -6.66
C THR A 320 3.74 -21.96 -6.83
N ASN A 321 3.56 -21.17 -7.87
CA ASN A 321 2.29 -20.53 -8.24
C ASN A 321 2.31 -20.12 -9.72
N ALA A 322 1.13 -19.73 -10.25
CA ALA A 322 0.97 -19.30 -11.65
C ALA A 322 1.39 -17.83 -11.90
N ASN A 323 1.77 -17.07 -10.86
CA ASN A 323 2.12 -15.66 -11.00
C ASN A 323 3.43 -15.51 -11.79
N ARG A 324 3.44 -14.65 -12.80
CA ARG A 324 4.61 -14.41 -13.67
C ARG A 324 5.59 -13.38 -13.11
N SER A 325 5.37 -12.83 -11.90
CA SER A 325 6.35 -11.95 -11.24
C SER A 325 7.54 -12.77 -10.73
N VAL A 326 8.77 -12.24 -10.85
CA VAL A 326 9.96 -12.86 -10.27
C VAL A 326 9.76 -13.00 -8.76
N PHE A 327 9.44 -11.90 -8.08
CA PHE A 327 9.29 -11.86 -6.64
C PHE A 327 7.82 -11.94 -6.22
N VAL A 328 7.50 -12.99 -5.47
CA VAL A 328 6.15 -13.24 -4.93
C VAL A 328 6.14 -13.25 -3.40
N ARG A 329 4.95 -13.17 -2.83
CA ARG A 329 4.78 -13.19 -1.38
C ARG A 329 5.06 -14.59 -0.82
N HIS A 330 5.75 -14.66 0.32
CA HIS A 330 5.96 -15.89 1.08
C HIS A 330 4.93 -16.07 2.20
N ARG A 331 4.06 -15.09 2.40
CA ARG A 331 2.92 -15.16 3.30
C ARG A 331 1.65 -14.95 2.49
N ALA A 332 0.63 -15.67 2.87
CA ALA A 332 -0.66 -15.65 2.19
C ALA A 332 -1.21 -14.22 1.95
N PRO A 333 -1.83 -14.02 0.79
CA PRO A 333 -1.90 -14.89 -0.37
C PRO A 333 -0.57 -14.97 -1.13
N CYS A 334 -0.02 -16.19 -1.31
CA CYS A 334 1.32 -16.43 -1.87
C CYS A 334 1.37 -16.35 -3.41
N ASP A 335 0.23 -16.25 -4.05
CA ASP A 335 0.03 -16.13 -5.50
C ASP A 335 0.18 -14.69 -6.01
N GLN A 336 0.41 -13.74 -5.12
CA GLN A 336 0.50 -12.32 -5.45
C GLN A 336 1.95 -11.82 -5.49
N PRO A 337 2.24 -10.81 -6.35
CA PRO A 337 3.53 -10.15 -6.35
C PRO A 337 3.78 -9.42 -5.03
N ILE A 338 5.04 -9.16 -4.75
CA ILE A 338 5.42 -8.34 -3.60
C ILE A 338 5.05 -6.86 -3.83
N SER A 339 4.92 -6.13 -2.74
CA SER A 339 4.75 -4.67 -2.81
C SER A 339 6.12 -3.96 -2.84
N PRO A 340 6.21 -2.76 -3.44
CA PRO A 340 7.40 -1.91 -3.33
C PRO A 340 7.78 -1.55 -1.88
N HIS A 341 6.82 -1.64 -0.96
CA HIS A 341 7.07 -1.45 0.46
C HIS A 341 7.94 -2.57 1.05
N LEU A 342 7.67 -3.82 0.66
CA LEU A 342 8.49 -4.97 1.10
C LEU A 342 9.93 -4.84 0.63
N VAL A 343 10.17 -4.45 -0.63
CA VAL A 343 11.53 -4.23 -1.14
C VAL A 343 12.27 -3.19 -0.28
N ARG A 344 11.61 -2.05 0.02
CA ARG A 344 12.21 -1.02 0.89
C ARG A 344 12.48 -1.52 2.30
N GLN A 345 11.60 -2.37 2.84
CA GLN A 345 11.78 -2.97 4.15
C GLN A 345 12.98 -3.92 4.17
N VAL A 346 13.12 -4.77 3.15
CA VAL A 346 14.27 -5.69 3.00
C VAL A 346 15.58 -4.91 2.92
N ILE A 347 15.65 -3.87 2.09
CA ILE A 347 16.84 -3.02 1.99
C ILE A 347 17.14 -2.37 3.35
N ARG A 348 16.15 -1.82 4.06
CA ARG A 348 16.33 -1.23 5.39
C ARG A 348 16.89 -2.24 6.39
N GLN A 349 16.39 -3.47 6.37
CA GLN A 349 16.88 -4.54 7.25
C GLN A 349 18.31 -4.95 6.91
N ALA A 350 18.68 -4.98 5.61
CA ALA A 350 20.05 -5.24 5.19
C ALA A 350 21.01 -4.16 5.70
N TYR A 351 20.65 -2.88 5.58
CA TYR A 351 21.45 -1.77 6.15
C TYR A 351 21.61 -1.91 7.68
N ALA A 352 20.53 -2.24 8.39
CA ALA A 352 20.59 -2.42 9.83
C ALA A 352 21.53 -3.57 10.23
N ARG A 353 21.47 -4.70 9.52
CA ARG A 353 22.40 -5.84 9.77
C ARG A 353 23.86 -5.49 9.47
N ALA A 354 24.09 -4.69 8.43
CA ALA A 354 25.42 -4.23 8.06
C ALA A 354 25.97 -3.12 8.98
N GLY A 355 25.20 -2.66 9.97
CA GLY A 355 25.56 -1.52 10.83
C GLY A 355 25.70 -0.19 10.07
N LEU A 356 24.98 -0.05 8.94
CA LEU A 356 25.02 1.13 8.10
C LEU A 356 23.83 2.06 8.37
N PRO A 357 24.01 3.39 8.38
CA PRO A 357 22.92 4.33 8.52
C PRO A 357 22.01 4.28 7.30
N TYR A 358 20.73 3.92 7.53
CA TYR A 358 19.75 3.92 6.46
C TYR A 358 19.18 5.31 6.24
N THR A 359 19.56 5.95 5.15
CA THR A 359 18.99 7.24 4.77
C THR A 359 17.86 7.10 3.75
N ARG A 360 18.06 6.37 2.66
CA ARG A 360 17.02 6.10 1.63
C ARG A 360 17.45 4.93 0.72
N ALA A 361 16.48 4.12 0.26
CA ALA A 361 16.73 2.98 -0.64
C ALA A 361 17.39 3.35 -1.99
N HIS A 362 17.22 4.59 -2.46
CA HIS A 362 17.80 5.01 -3.76
C HIS A 362 19.30 5.36 -3.69
N LEU A 363 19.92 5.34 -2.52
CA LEU A 363 21.37 5.49 -2.41
C LEU A 363 22.12 4.31 -3.03
N LEU A 364 21.52 3.12 -3.07
CA LEU A 364 22.08 1.98 -3.78
C LEU A 364 22.24 2.27 -5.29
N ARG A 365 21.32 3.05 -5.85
CA ARG A 365 21.35 3.45 -7.25
C ARG A 365 22.41 4.51 -7.59
N ALA A 366 22.72 5.41 -6.66
CA ALA A 366 23.68 6.50 -6.91
C ALA A 366 25.09 5.99 -7.29
N ARG A 367 25.42 4.75 -6.92
CA ARG A 367 26.69 4.10 -7.34
C ARG A 367 26.71 3.81 -8.84
N HIS A 368 25.59 3.42 -9.43
CA HIS A 368 25.50 3.09 -10.86
C HIS A 368 25.65 4.32 -11.76
N GLU A 369 25.19 5.49 -11.27
CA GLU A 369 25.29 6.75 -11.99
C GLU A 369 26.70 7.36 -11.89
N ASN A 370 27.52 6.96 -10.90
CA ASN A 370 28.87 7.48 -10.64
C ASN A 370 30.01 6.49 -10.94
N ALA A 371 29.73 5.29 -11.46
CA ALA A 371 30.76 4.39 -11.93
C ALA A 371 31.37 4.98 -13.22
N PRO A 372 32.71 5.19 -13.29
CA PRO A 372 33.32 5.62 -14.54
C PRO A 372 33.03 4.56 -15.61
N LEU A 373 32.57 5.01 -16.78
CA LEU A 373 32.47 4.18 -17.97
C LEU A 373 33.86 3.60 -18.18
N SER A 374 34.05 2.34 -17.84
CA SER A 374 35.26 1.60 -18.21
C SER A 374 35.26 1.50 -19.73
N THR A 375 36.00 2.39 -20.35
CA THR A 375 36.42 2.30 -21.75
C THR A 375 37.19 1.02 -21.92
N THR A 376 36.60 0.07 -22.59
CA THR A 376 37.28 -1.00 -23.32
C THR A 376 36.85 -0.92 -24.77
#